data_4323f28dfd8f0986a5bf8a79a362a94a
#
_entry.id   4323f28dfd8f0986a5bf8a79a362a94a
#
_cell.length_a   1.000
_cell.length_b   1.000
_cell.length_c   1.000
_cell.angle_alpha   90.00
_cell.angle_beta   90.00
_cell.angle_gamma   90.00
#
_symmetry.space_group_name_H-M   'P 1'
#
loop_
_entity.id
_entity.type
_entity.pdbx_description
1 polymer ?
#
loop_
_entity_poly.entity_id
_entity_poly.type
_entity_poly.pdbx_seq_one_letter_code
_entity_poly.pdbx_strand_id
1 'polypeptide(L)'
;MNAHPSDTDRTRLDQWLWAARWFKTRALAAEACERGRVHVNDAPAKPAKALRIGDRIDLQHERGRFCVDVLALGTQRKSASLAQALYRETEASRLAREQTAELRRLSPEPEATRHGRPTKQDRRALQRLRGGG
;
A
#
# COMPACT_ATOMS: atom_id res chain seq x y z
N MET A 1 31.71 -7.37 -15.23
CA MET A 1 31.18 -7.47 -14.94
C MET A 1 30.49 -6.99 -14.99
N ASN A 2 30.19 -6.88 -15.11
CA ASN A 2 29.63 -6.60 -15.02
C ASN A 2 28.68 -6.51 -14.90
N ALA A 3 28.82 -7.14 -15.33
CA ALA A 3 27.43 -7.24 -15.20
C ALA A 3 26.97 -6.37 -14.12
N HIS A 4 25.96 -5.70 -14.31
CA HIS A 4 25.44 -4.93 -13.27
C HIS A 4 24.41 -5.76 -12.55
N PRO A 5 24.80 -6.36 -11.48
CA PRO A 5 23.82 -7.09 -10.68
C PRO A 5 22.66 -6.18 -10.35
N SER A 6 22.91 -4.89 -10.38
CA SER A 6 21.85 -3.95 -10.04
C SER A 6 20.63 -4.07 -10.94
N ASP A 7 20.82 -4.47 -12.19
CA ASP A 7 19.66 -4.58 -13.07
C ASP A 7 18.81 -5.78 -12.77
N THR A 8 19.39 -6.82 -12.19
CA THR A 8 18.65 -8.02 -11.82
C THR A 8 18.40 -8.08 -10.33
N ASP A 9 19.29 -7.48 -9.54
CA ASP A 9 19.21 -7.59 -8.07
C ASP A 9 18.55 -6.39 -7.43
N ARG A 10 18.30 -5.32 -8.16
CA ARG A 10 17.73 -4.11 -7.63
C ARG A 10 16.74 -3.51 -8.59
N THR A 11 15.66 -2.99 -8.04
CA THR A 11 14.65 -2.28 -8.81
C THR A 11 14.27 -1.04 -8.02
N ARG A 12 14.02 0.07 -8.69
CA ARG A 12 13.58 1.27 -8.01
C ARG A 12 12.28 0.99 -7.26
N LEU A 13 12.16 1.59 -6.09
CA LEU A 13 10.98 1.38 -5.25
C LEU A 13 9.70 1.78 -5.98
N ASP A 14 9.69 2.94 -6.64
CA ASP A 14 8.49 3.39 -7.34
C ASP A 14 8.12 2.44 -8.48
N GLN A 15 9.12 1.92 -9.17
CA GLN A 15 8.87 0.97 -10.25
C GLN A 15 8.33 -0.36 -9.72
N TRP A 16 8.91 -0.83 -8.63
CA TRP A 16 8.47 -2.10 -8.03
C TRP A 16 7.03 -1.99 -7.51
N LEU A 17 6.71 -0.88 -6.86
CA LEU A 17 5.37 -0.67 -6.34
C LEU A 17 4.34 -0.65 -7.47
N TRP A 18 4.71 -0.07 -8.59
CA TRP A 18 3.86 -0.07 -9.77
C TRP A 18 3.77 -1.47 -10.37
N ALA A 19 4.89 -2.15 -10.51
CA ALA A 19 4.92 -3.50 -11.09
C ALA A 19 4.13 -4.49 -10.24
N ALA A 20 4.20 -4.34 -8.92
CA ALA A 20 3.46 -5.20 -8.00
C ALA A 20 2.01 -4.77 -7.83
N ARG A 21 1.59 -3.76 -8.58
CA ARG A 21 0.21 -3.30 -8.66
C ARG A 21 -0.31 -2.68 -7.36
N TRP A 22 0.60 -2.17 -6.53
CA TRP A 22 0.19 -1.41 -5.36
C TRP A 22 -0.34 -0.03 -5.73
N PHE A 23 0.15 0.51 -6.85
CA PHE A 23 -0.29 1.81 -7.36
C PHE A 23 -0.56 1.69 -8.85
N LYS A 24 -1.49 2.48 -9.32
CA LYS A 24 -1.87 2.44 -10.74
C LYS A 24 -0.78 2.97 -11.65
N THR A 25 0.01 3.92 -11.18
CA THR A 25 1.08 4.50 -11.97
C THR A 25 2.33 4.65 -11.12
N ARG A 26 3.47 4.76 -11.79
CA ARG A 26 4.72 5.01 -11.08
C ARG A 26 4.71 6.38 -10.42
N ALA A 27 4.02 7.34 -11.03
CA ALA A 27 3.92 8.68 -10.45
C ALA A 27 3.21 8.63 -9.09
N LEU A 28 2.14 7.85 -9.00
CA LEU A 28 1.43 7.69 -7.73
C LEU A 28 2.31 7.00 -6.70
N ALA A 29 3.07 6.01 -7.13
CA ALA A 29 4.00 5.33 -6.23
C ALA A 29 5.07 6.29 -5.72
N ALA A 30 5.63 7.09 -6.62
CA ALA A 30 6.63 8.05 -6.24
C ALA A 30 6.08 9.08 -5.27
N GLU A 31 4.87 9.53 -5.51
CA GLU A 31 4.23 10.50 -4.63
C GLU A 31 4.04 9.93 -3.23
N ALA A 32 3.63 8.68 -3.13
CA ALA A 32 3.46 8.04 -1.83
C ALA A 32 4.80 7.97 -1.08
N CYS A 33 5.86 7.65 -1.79
CA CYS A 33 7.19 7.63 -1.18
C CYS A 33 7.58 9.01 -0.67
N GLU A 34 7.34 10.03 -1.48
CA GLU A 34 7.72 11.39 -1.10
C GLU A 34 6.90 11.91 0.07
N ARG A 35 5.70 11.41 0.23
CA ARG A 35 4.87 11.80 1.36
C ARG A 35 5.14 10.99 2.62
N GLY A 36 6.15 10.13 2.59
CA GLY A 36 6.52 9.35 3.75
C GLY A 36 5.59 8.18 4.04
N ARG A 37 4.83 7.75 3.05
CA ARG A 37 3.87 6.66 3.23
C ARG A 37 4.48 5.29 2.97
N VAL A 38 5.72 5.25 2.52
CA VAL A 38 6.40 3.99 2.20
C VAL A 38 7.71 3.94 2.96
N HIS A 39 7.90 2.88 3.72
CA HIS A 39 9.12 2.65 4.47
C HIS A 39 9.73 1.34 4.00
N VAL A 40 11.04 1.29 3.93
CA VAL A 40 11.76 0.07 3.59
C VAL A 40 12.68 -0.23 4.76
N ASN A 41 12.51 -1.41 5.33
CA ASN A 41 13.29 -1.84 6.49
C ASN A 41 13.21 -0.81 7.61
N ASP A 42 11.99 -0.33 7.86
CA ASP A 42 11.67 0.59 8.96
C ASP A 42 12.21 1.99 8.80
N ALA A 43 12.62 2.37 7.59
CA ALA A 43 13.10 3.71 7.33
C ALA A 43 12.34 4.31 6.15
N PRO A 44 12.03 5.62 6.21
CA PRO A 44 11.39 6.27 5.07
C PRO A 44 12.25 6.09 3.83
N ALA A 45 11.61 5.81 2.71
CA ALA A 45 12.34 5.53 1.49
C ALA A 45 11.88 6.47 0.38
N LYS A 46 12.82 6.87 -0.44
CA LYS A 46 12.55 7.72 -1.59
C LYS A 46 12.19 6.87 -2.79
N PRO A 47 11.54 7.46 -3.80
CA PRO A 47 11.12 6.68 -4.97
C PRO A 47 12.26 5.96 -5.67
N ALA A 48 13.44 6.55 -5.66
CA ALA A 48 14.60 5.97 -6.33
C ALA A 48 15.34 4.93 -5.50
N LYS A 49 14.84 4.64 -4.30
CA LYS A 49 15.47 3.64 -3.44
C LYS A 49 15.60 2.32 -4.18
N ALA A 50 16.80 1.74 -4.18
CA ALA A 50 17.03 0.46 -4.80
C ALA A 50 16.53 -0.64 -3.87
N LEU A 51 15.59 -1.44 -4.36
CA LEU A 51 15.06 -2.57 -3.60
C LEU A 51 15.85 -3.83 -3.89
N ARG A 52 15.87 -4.72 -2.93
CA ARG A 52 16.47 -6.04 -3.07
C ARG A 52 15.50 -7.08 -2.57
N ILE A 53 15.67 -8.30 -3.06
CA ILE A 53 14.89 -9.43 -2.54
C ILE A 53 15.19 -9.56 -1.06
N GLY A 54 14.15 -9.72 -0.28
CA GLY A 54 14.27 -9.81 1.17
C GLY A 54 14.02 -8.52 1.91
N ASP A 55 13.93 -7.39 1.19
CA ASP A 55 13.58 -6.14 1.83
C ASP A 55 12.15 -6.19 2.32
N ARG A 56 11.88 -5.50 3.40
CA ARG A 56 10.53 -5.41 3.96
C ARG A 56 9.98 -4.01 3.72
N ILE A 57 8.80 -3.94 3.12
CA ILE A 57 8.17 -2.67 2.79
C ILE A 57 6.94 -2.51 3.64
N ASP A 58 6.86 -1.36 4.31
CA ASP A 58 5.69 -0.96 5.08
C ASP A 58 5.07 0.19 4.32
N LEU A 59 3.85 0.01 3.84
CA LEU A 59 3.23 1.05 3.03
C LEU A 59 1.83 1.39 3.52
N GLN A 60 1.50 2.66 3.44
CA GLN A 60 0.16 3.15 3.69
C GLN A 60 -0.53 3.36 2.36
N HIS A 61 -1.61 2.66 2.18
CA HIS A 61 -2.38 2.66 0.95
C HIS A 61 -3.79 3.10 1.30
N GLU A 62 -4.55 3.56 0.30
CA GLU A 62 -5.91 3.95 0.57
C GLU A 62 -6.76 2.81 1.13
N ARG A 63 -6.37 1.58 0.87
CA ARG A 63 -7.07 0.41 1.41
C ARG A 63 -6.58 0.03 2.80
N GLY A 64 -5.58 0.71 3.33
CA GLY A 64 -5.07 0.44 4.65
C GLY A 64 -3.56 0.34 4.66
N ARG A 65 -3.06 -0.18 5.76
CA ARG A 65 -1.64 -0.30 5.95
C ARG A 65 -1.21 -1.74 5.72
N PHE A 66 -0.14 -1.91 4.95
CA PHE A 66 0.36 -3.22 4.59
C PHE A 66 1.85 -3.31 4.85
N CYS A 67 2.30 -4.49 5.26
CA CYS A 67 3.73 -4.76 5.38
C CYS A 67 4.01 -6.02 4.59
N VAL A 68 4.90 -5.93 3.62
CA VAL A 68 5.17 -7.05 2.71
C VAL A 68 6.66 -7.28 2.59
N ASP A 69 7.03 -8.53 2.31
CA ASP A 69 8.40 -8.89 2.01
C ASP A 69 8.57 -8.98 0.51
N VAL A 70 9.67 -8.46 0.00
CA VAL A 70 9.98 -8.51 -1.42
C VAL A 70 10.49 -9.90 -1.76
N LEU A 71 9.74 -10.62 -2.58
CA LEU A 71 10.12 -11.97 -3.01
C LEU A 71 10.82 -11.97 -4.35
N ALA A 72 10.47 -11.03 -5.22
CA ALA A 72 11.05 -10.93 -6.53
C ALA A 72 11.03 -9.48 -6.98
N LEU A 73 11.96 -9.15 -7.86
CA LEU A 73 12.06 -7.81 -8.41
C LEU A 73 11.43 -7.79 -9.79
N GLY A 74 10.37 -7.01 -9.94
CA GLY A 74 9.68 -6.89 -11.21
C GLY A 74 9.85 -5.50 -11.77
N THR A 75 10.16 -5.42 -13.04
CA THR A 75 10.30 -4.15 -13.72
C THR A 75 9.14 -3.88 -14.66
N GLN A 76 8.27 -4.85 -14.87
CA GLN A 76 7.13 -4.72 -15.77
C GLN A 76 5.85 -5.02 -15.01
N ARG A 77 4.81 -4.29 -15.37
CA ARG A 77 3.51 -4.46 -14.74
C ARG A 77 2.77 -5.56 -15.47
N LYS A 78 2.55 -6.66 -14.78
CA LYS A 78 1.87 -7.81 -15.35
C LYS A 78 0.50 -7.97 -14.69
N SER A 79 -0.16 -9.08 -14.94
CA SER A 79 -1.48 -9.33 -14.36
C SER A 79 -1.40 -9.34 -12.83
N ALA A 80 -2.55 -9.19 -12.20
CA ALA A 80 -2.60 -9.18 -10.73
C ALA A 80 -2.06 -10.49 -10.14
N SER A 81 -2.34 -11.62 -10.78
CA SER A 81 -1.85 -12.89 -10.27
C SER A 81 -0.33 -12.95 -10.30
N LEU A 82 0.27 -12.49 -11.39
CA LEU A 82 1.72 -12.49 -11.51
C LEU A 82 2.35 -11.47 -10.58
N ALA A 83 1.67 -10.34 -10.38
CA ALA A 83 2.17 -9.31 -9.49
C ALA A 83 2.23 -9.80 -8.04
N GLN A 84 1.30 -10.64 -7.65
CA GLN A 84 1.31 -11.18 -6.30
C GLN A 84 2.50 -12.05 -6.00
N ALA A 85 3.16 -12.57 -7.04
CA ALA A 85 4.37 -13.36 -6.85
C ALA A 85 5.58 -12.50 -6.49
N LEU A 86 5.48 -11.18 -6.62
CA LEU A 86 6.58 -10.29 -6.29
C LEU A 86 6.74 -10.05 -4.80
N TYR A 87 5.70 -10.35 -4.02
CA TYR A 87 5.73 -10.05 -2.60
C TYR A 87 4.92 -11.05 -1.80
N ARG A 88 5.10 -10.99 -0.49
CA ARG A 88 4.27 -11.73 0.44
C ARG A 88 3.98 -10.84 1.64
N GLU A 89 2.70 -10.69 1.94
CA GLU A 89 2.32 -9.92 3.12
C GLU A 89 2.78 -10.64 4.38
N THR A 90 3.32 -9.90 5.34
CA THR A 90 3.76 -10.51 6.58
C THR A 90 2.55 -10.98 7.39
N GLU A 91 2.79 -11.99 8.22
CA GLU A 91 1.74 -12.51 9.10
C GLU A 91 1.20 -11.42 10.01
N ALA A 92 2.07 -10.60 10.57
CA ALA A 92 1.66 -9.53 11.45
C ALA A 92 0.74 -8.54 10.74
N SER A 93 1.06 -8.21 9.48
CA SER A 93 0.24 -7.30 8.71
C SER A 93 -1.13 -7.89 8.42
N ARG A 94 -1.16 -9.15 8.03
CA ARG A 94 -2.41 -9.83 7.74
C ARG A 94 -3.30 -9.90 8.98
N LEU A 95 -2.70 -10.24 10.11
CA LEU A 95 -3.45 -10.32 11.37
C LEU A 95 -3.96 -8.96 11.79
N ALA A 96 -3.15 -7.93 11.64
CA ALA A 96 -3.58 -6.58 12.00
C ALA A 96 -4.78 -6.14 11.17
N ARG A 97 -4.77 -6.46 9.88
CA ARG A 97 -5.91 -6.13 9.02
C ARG A 97 -7.16 -6.90 9.43
N GLU A 98 -7.00 -8.17 9.77
CA GLU A 98 -8.13 -8.98 10.20
C GLU A 98 -8.70 -8.47 11.51
N GLN A 99 -7.84 -8.07 12.43
CA GLN A 99 -8.28 -7.53 13.71
C GLN A 99 -9.01 -6.21 13.52
N THR A 100 -8.53 -5.38 12.63
CA THR A 100 -9.19 -4.12 12.35
C THR A 100 -10.58 -4.35 11.75
N ALA A 101 -10.68 -5.29 10.82
CA ALA A 101 -11.96 -5.62 10.21
C ALA A 101 -12.91 -6.21 11.25
N GLU A 102 -12.38 -7.05 12.14
CA GLU A 102 -13.18 -7.64 13.19
C GLU A 102 -13.73 -6.58 14.14
N LEU A 103 -12.88 -5.65 14.54
CA LEU A 103 -13.30 -4.56 15.40
C LEU A 103 -14.38 -3.71 14.76
N ARG A 104 -14.25 -3.48 13.47
CA ARG A 104 -15.27 -2.71 12.74
C ARG A 104 -16.62 -3.42 12.73
N ARG A 105 -16.59 -4.74 12.59
CA ARG A 105 -17.82 -5.51 12.60
C ARG A 105 -18.46 -5.55 13.98
N LEU A 106 -17.63 -5.66 15.01
CA LEU A 106 -18.13 -5.80 16.37
C LEU A 106 -18.52 -4.48 16.99
N SER A 107 -17.86 -3.40 16.60
CA SER A 107 -18.17 -2.09 17.14
C SER A 107 -19.27 -1.44 16.34
N PRO A 108 -20.34 -0.99 17.02
CA PRO A 108 -21.39 -0.28 16.30
C PRO A 108 -20.81 0.98 15.70
N GLU A 109 -20.97 1.11 14.41
CA GLU A 109 -20.50 2.29 13.71
C GLU A 109 -21.58 3.35 13.72
N PRO A 110 -21.19 4.63 13.62
CA PRO A 110 -22.19 5.65 13.39
C PRO A 110 -23.02 5.31 12.17
N GLU A 111 -24.26 5.73 12.19
CA GLU A 111 -25.18 5.41 11.10
C GLU A 111 -24.58 5.59 9.74
N ALA A 112 -23.92 6.72 9.54
CA ALA A 112 -23.38 7.06 8.25
C ALA A 112 -22.32 6.08 7.77
N THR A 113 -21.49 5.60 8.67
CA THR A 113 -20.43 4.69 8.29
C THR A 113 -20.94 3.27 8.15
N ARG A 114 -21.96 2.90 8.91
CA ARG A 114 -22.52 1.57 8.79
C ARG A 114 -23.08 1.30 7.42
N HIS A 115 -23.61 2.32 6.79
CA HIS A 115 -24.19 2.16 5.48
C HIS A 115 -23.17 2.15 4.37
N GLY A 116 -21.91 2.22 4.74
CA GLY A 116 -20.84 2.20 3.79
C GLY A 116 -20.79 3.44 2.95
N ARG A 117 -21.62 3.50 1.94
CA ARG A 117 -21.67 4.66 1.08
C ARG A 117 -22.90 5.48 1.40
N PRO A 118 -22.73 6.67 1.98
CA PRO A 118 -23.88 7.50 2.33
C PRO A 118 -24.64 7.95 1.09
N THR A 119 -25.93 8.12 1.23
CA THR A 119 -26.73 8.73 0.21
C THR A 119 -26.35 10.21 0.09
N LYS A 120 -26.88 10.87 -0.91
CA LYS A 120 -26.65 12.29 -1.04
C LYS A 120 -27.07 13.06 0.19
N GLN A 121 -28.21 12.71 0.74
CA GLN A 121 -28.70 13.37 1.96
C GLN A 121 -27.78 13.11 3.12
N ASP A 122 -27.36 11.87 3.27
CA ASP A 122 -26.46 11.51 4.36
C ASP A 122 -25.15 12.25 4.26
N ARG A 123 -24.66 12.40 3.05
CA ARG A 123 -23.41 13.12 2.85
C ARG A 123 -23.54 14.57 3.23
N ARG A 124 -24.65 15.20 2.87
CA ARG A 124 -24.89 16.59 3.22
C ARG A 124 -24.97 16.76 4.73
N ALA A 125 -25.64 15.84 5.39
CA ALA A 125 -25.74 15.88 6.83
C ALA A 125 -24.39 15.73 7.48
N LEU A 126 -23.57 14.80 6.97
CA LEU A 126 -22.24 14.62 7.48
C LEU A 126 -21.37 15.84 7.27
N GLN A 127 -21.50 16.46 6.13
CA GLN A 127 -20.73 17.66 5.84
C GLN A 127 -21.12 18.81 6.75
N ARG A 128 -22.39 18.95 7.05
CA ARG A 128 -22.83 19.98 7.99
C ARG A 128 -22.26 19.74 9.38
N LEU A 129 -22.26 18.49 9.81
CA LEU A 129 -21.74 18.16 11.13
C LEU A 129 -20.23 18.33 11.20
N ARG A 130 -19.54 17.93 10.17
CA ARG A 130 -18.09 18.02 10.15
C ARG A 130 -17.60 19.37 9.66
N GLY A 131 -18.24 19.84 8.62
CA GLY A 131 -17.85 21.11 8.03
C GLY A 131 -18.27 22.27 8.89
N GLY A 132 -19.40 22.11 9.51
CA GLY A 132 -19.80 23.10 10.49
C GLY A 132 -18.96 22.93 11.73
N GLY A 133 -18.37 21.84 11.83
CA GLY A 133 -17.45 21.58 12.92
C GLY A 133 -16.17 21.17 12.32
#